data_b91b5bac9f7965b3e02aaacd2ef6f899
#
_entry.id   b91b5bac9f7965b3e02aaacd2ef6f899
#
_cell.length_a   1.000
_cell.length_b   1.000
_cell.length_c   1.000
_cell.angle_alpha   90.00
_cell.angle_beta   90.00
_cell.angle_gamma   90.00
#
_symmetry.space_group_name_H-M   'P 1'
#
loop_
_entity.id
_entity.type
_entity.pdbx_description
1 polymer ?
#
loop_
_entity_poly.entity_id
_entity_poly.type
_entity_poly.pdbx_seq_one_letter_code
_entity_poly.pdbx_strand_id
1 'polypeptide(L)'
;MCIRDSAYDALLQAWYPGQEGGTAVADVLFGDYNPSGKLPVTFYKSTEQLPEFTDYSMENRTYRYFKGEPQYAFGYGLSYTDFEFGEALLSSSSIKAGEKVEITIPLTNVGKMDGAEVVQVYVKSLTNPDAPIKSLKGYVRQEIKAGKSEKVRITLEPESFAYYNADVDGLKVFPGKYLSLIHISEPTRPY
;
A
#
# COMPACT_ATOMS: atom_id res chain seq x y z
N MET A 1 -11.74 10.07 -16.75
CA MET A 1 -13.02 9.81 -16.06
C MET A 1 -12.95 10.57 -14.75
N CYS A 2 -13.66 11.70 -14.62
CA CYS A 2 -13.69 12.44 -13.35
C CYS A 2 -14.63 11.72 -12.41
N ILE A 3 -14.10 11.02 -11.45
CA ILE A 3 -14.88 10.45 -10.37
C ILE A 3 -15.13 11.59 -9.39
N ARG A 4 -16.37 12.06 -9.33
CA ARG A 4 -16.84 12.99 -8.30
C ARG A 4 -17.30 12.14 -7.12
N ASP A 5 -16.37 11.79 -6.25
CA ASP A 5 -16.64 11.09 -5.00
C ASP A 5 -17.59 11.87 -4.07
N SER A 6 -17.56 13.20 -4.14
CA SER A 6 -18.49 14.06 -3.40
C SER A 6 -19.98 13.90 -3.77
N ALA A 7 -20.29 13.11 -4.82
CA ALA A 7 -21.66 12.85 -5.24
C ALA A 7 -22.19 11.46 -4.83
N TYR A 8 -21.37 10.64 -4.18
CA TYR A 8 -21.69 9.26 -3.82
C TYR A 8 -21.29 8.93 -2.40
N ASP A 9 -22.12 8.20 -1.68
CA ASP A 9 -21.84 7.73 -0.31
C ASP A 9 -20.80 6.62 -0.29
N ALA A 10 -20.70 5.83 -1.37
CA ALA A 10 -19.73 4.76 -1.52
C ALA A 10 -19.33 4.56 -2.99
N LEU A 11 -18.11 4.08 -3.21
CA LEU A 11 -17.57 3.78 -4.53
C LEU A 11 -16.93 2.39 -4.54
N LEU A 12 -17.42 1.51 -5.40
CA LEU A 12 -16.82 0.21 -5.67
C LEU A 12 -16.05 0.24 -6.99
N GLN A 13 -14.73 0.08 -6.93
CA GLN A 13 -13.86 0.00 -8.10
C GLN A 13 -13.70 -1.45 -8.52
N ALA A 14 -14.49 -1.90 -9.50
CA ALA A 14 -14.50 -3.28 -9.98
C ALA A 14 -13.51 -3.57 -11.12
N TRP A 15 -12.76 -2.58 -11.60
CA TRP A 15 -11.84 -2.67 -12.75
C TRP A 15 -12.54 -3.25 -14.00
N TYR A 16 -11.90 -4.22 -14.65
CA TYR A 16 -12.45 -4.98 -15.77
C TYR A 16 -12.81 -6.39 -15.28
N PRO A 17 -14.01 -6.60 -14.72
CA PRO A 17 -14.39 -7.89 -14.18
C PRO A 17 -14.54 -8.92 -15.29
N GLY A 18 -14.19 -10.18 -14.98
CA GLY A 18 -14.38 -11.31 -15.88
C GLY A 18 -15.82 -11.82 -15.91
N GLN A 19 -15.99 -13.07 -16.31
CA GLN A 19 -17.30 -13.73 -16.49
C GLN A 19 -18.16 -13.67 -15.21
N GLU A 20 -17.58 -13.86 -14.03
CA GLU A 20 -18.26 -13.83 -12.72
C GLU A 20 -18.34 -12.43 -12.11
N GLY A 21 -18.05 -11.40 -12.88
CA GLY A 21 -18.01 -10.02 -12.38
C GLY A 21 -19.33 -9.53 -11.78
N GLY A 22 -20.46 -9.95 -12.34
CA GLY A 22 -21.79 -9.62 -11.78
C GLY A 22 -22.00 -10.24 -10.41
N THR A 23 -21.67 -11.51 -10.24
CA THR A 23 -21.72 -12.24 -8.97
C THR A 23 -20.82 -11.58 -7.94
N ALA A 24 -19.55 -11.34 -8.29
CA ALA A 24 -18.58 -10.74 -7.37
C ALA A 24 -19.00 -9.34 -6.90
N VAL A 25 -19.57 -8.51 -7.77
CA VAL A 25 -20.08 -7.18 -7.40
C VAL A 25 -21.31 -7.32 -6.49
N ALA A 26 -22.24 -8.24 -6.79
CA ALA A 26 -23.41 -8.49 -5.96
C ALA A 26 -23.00 -8.97 -4.56
N ASP A 27 -22.11 -9.94 -4.46
CA ASP A 27 -21.62 -10.47 -3.17
C ASP A 27 -21.04 -9.38 -2.27
N VAL A 28 -20.29 -8.45 -2.87
CA VAL A 28 -19.79 -7.29 -2.11
C VAL A 28 -20.93 -6.36 -1.70
N LEU A 29 -21.83 -5.98 -2.62
CA LEU A 29 -22.90 -5.03 -2.33
C LEU A 29 -23.89 -5.53 -1.29
N PHE A 30 -24.18 -6.83 -1.27
CA PHE A 30 -25.10 -7.45 -0.31
C PHE A 30 -24.40 -7.97 0.96
N GLY A 31 -23.08 -7.90 1.03
CA GLY A 31 -22.31 -8.26 2.22
C GLY A 31 -21.99 -9.74 2.34
N ASP A 32 -22.22 -10.54 1.30
CA ASP A 32 -21.86 -11.96 1.25
C ASP A 32 -20.34 -12.15 1.18
N TYR A 33 -19.64 -11.13 0.66
CA TYR A 33 -18.19 -11.08 0.63
C TYR A 33 -17.66 -9.74 1.18
N ASN A 34 -16.72 -9.82 2.12
CA ASN A 34 -16.05 -8.65 2.67
C ASN A 34 -14.87 -8.24 1.77
N PRO A 35 -14.89 -7.06 1.12
CA PRO A 35 -13.83 -6.64 0.23
C PRO A 35 -12.52 -6.40 0.98
N SER A 36 -11.40 -6.78 0.36
CA SER A 36 -10.06 -6.55 0.88
C SER A 36 -9.11 -5.92 -0.15
N GLY A 37 -9.62 -5.58 -1.32
CA GLY A 37 -8.85 -5.00 -2.41
C GLY A 37 -8.24 -3.66 -2.03
N LYS A 38 -6.99 -3.44 -2.45
CA LYS A 38 -6.28 -2.16 -2.31
C LYS A 38 -5.95 -1.60 -3.68
N LEU A 39 -6.02 -0.28 -3.83
CA LEU A 39 -5.74 0.38 -5.10
C LEU A 39 -4.27 0.23 -5.51
N PRO A 40 -3.99 -0.31 -6.71
CA PRO A 40 -2.63 -0.46 -7.23
C PRO A 40 -2.12 0.79 -7.96
N VAL A 41 -2.85 1.89 -7.85
CA VAL A 41 -2.53 3.19 -8.48
C VAL A 41 -2.90 4.33 -7.55
N THR A 42 -2.34 5.51 -7.80
CA THR A 42 -2.70 6.76 -7.13
C THR A 42 -3.77 7.47 -7.96
N PHE A 43 -4.89 7.83 -7.36
CA PHE A 43 -5.90 8.66 -7.99
C PHE A 43 -5.68 10.12 -7.60
N TYR A 44 -5.43 10.97 -8.58
CA TYR A 44 -5.25 12.40 -8.38
C TYR A 44 -6.60 13.10 -8.20
N LYS A 45 -6.62 14.23 -7.48
CA LYS A 45 -7.83 15.04 -7.26
C LYS A 45 -8.28 15.74 -8.55
N SER A 46 -7.31 16.15 -9.38
CA SER A 46 -7.59 16.81 -10.66
C SER A 46 -6.47 16.56 -11.66
N THR A 47 -6.76 16.84 -12.94
CA THR A 47 -5.76 16.78 -14.01
C THR A 47 -4.67 17.84 -13.88
N GLU A 48 -4.89 18.92 -13.13
CA GLU A 48 -3.92 19.98 -12.86
C GLU A 48 -2.74 19.48 -12.00
N GLN A 49 -2.92 18.39 -11.26
CA GLN A 49 -1.86 17.76 -10.48
C GLN A 49 -0.90 16.91 -11.33
N LEU A 50 -1.24 16.66 -12.59
CA LEU A 50 -0.41 15.87 -13.49
C LEU A 50 0.68 16.74 -14.12
N PRO A 51 1.93 16.26 -14.19
CA PRO A 51 2.97 16.88 -15.01
C PRO A 51 2.58 16.92 -16.49
N GLU A 52 3.22 17.78 -17.25
CA GLU A 52 3.08 17.86 -18.71
C GLU A 52 3.19 16.47 -19.36
N PHE A 53 2.37 16.20 -20.37
CA PHE A 53 2.32 14.88 -21.01
C PHE A 53 3.65 14.46 -21.64
N THR A 54 4.44 15.42 -22.11
CA THR A 54 5.75 15.22 -22.75
C THR A 54 6.90 15.12 -21.74
N ASP A 55 6.63 15.35 -20.45
CA ASP A 55 7.61 15.16 -19.39
C ASP A 55 7.72 13.68 -19.03
N TYR A 56 8.81 13.04 -19.38
CA TYR A 56 9.11 11.63 -19.09
C TYR A 56 9.88 11.43 -17.78
N SER A 57 10.17 12.49 -17.03
CA SER A 57 10.70 12.35 -15.68
C SER A 57 9.64 11.68 -14.78
N MET A 58 10.09 11.03 -13.72
CA MET A 58 9.19 10.46 -12.73
C MET A 58 8.80 11.46 -11.64
N GLU A 59 9.30 12.69 -11.74
CA GLU A 59 9.01 13.72 -10.74
C GLU A 59 7.51 13.98 -10.65
N ASN A 60 7.02 14.06 -9.42
CA ASN A 60 5.61 14.26 -9.11
C ASN A 60 4.64 13.24 -9.74
N ARG A 61 5.12 12.03 -10.09
CA ARG A 61 4.31 10.92 -10.62
C ARG A 61 4.25 9.77 -9.62
N THR A 62 3.13 9.08 -9.60
CA THR A 62 2.85 7.90 -8.76
C THR A 62 3.09 8.15 -7.27
N TYR A 63 2.66 7.22 -6.40
CA TYR A 63 2.88 7.29 -4.96
C TYR A 63 4.36 7.38 -4.54
N ARG A 64 5.28 7.07 -5.47
CA ARG A 64 6.72 7.08 -5.21
C ARG A 64 7.30 8.48 -5.19
N TYR A 65 6.74 9.40 -5.99
CA TYR A 65 7.30 10.73 -6.20
C TYR A 65 6.28 11.87 -6.09
N PHE A 66 4.98 11.55 -6.02
CA PHE A 66 3.93 12.55 -5.89
C PHE A 66 3.95 13.18 -4.50
N LYS A 67 4.16 14.49 -4.47
CA LYS A 67 4.26 15.30 -3.24
C LYS A 67 2.92 15.92 -2.82
N GLY A 68 1.93 15.88 -3.70
CA GLY A 68 0.60 16.43 -3.45
C GLY A 68 -0.29 15.48 -2.63
N GLU A 69 -1.50 15.93 -2.35
CA GLU A 69 -2.54 15.14 -1.71
C GLU A 69 -3.39 14.43 -2.78
N PRO A 70 -3.40 13.10 -2.85
CA PRO A 70 -4.21 12.38 -3.81
C PRO A 70 -5.68 12.34 -3.39
N GLN A 71 -6.59 12.05 -4.33
CA GLN A 71 -7.98 11.71 -4.05
C GLN A 71 -8.06 10.38 -3.30
N TYR A 72 -7.42 9.34 -3.89
CA TYR A 72 -7.19 8.05 -3.23
C TYR A 72 -5.73 7.66 -3.38
N ALA A 73 -5.10 7.34 -2.26
CA ALA A 73 -3.71 6.93 -2.25
C ALA A 73 -3.52 5.52 -2.84
N PHE A 74 -2.35 5.25 -3.38
CA PHE A 74 -1.91 3.88 -3.66
C PHE A 74 -2.00 3.04 -2.38
N GLY A 75 -2.56 1.85 -2.49
CA GLY A 75 -2.76 0.96 -1.35
C GLY A 75 -4.03 1.22 -0.54
N TYR A 76 -4.81 2.25 -0.87
CA TYR A 76 -6.08 2.53 -0.20
C TYR A 76 -7.15 1.49 -0.54
N GLY A 77 -7.99 1.17 0.42
CA GLY A 77 -9.17 0.31 0.25
C GLY A 77 -9.82 0.01 1.60
N LEU A 78 -11.15 0.05 1.63
CA LEU A 78 -11.97 -0.18 2.80
C LEU A 78 -12.36 -1.66 2.96
N SER A 79 -12.80 -2.02 4.14
CA SER A 79 -13.35 -3.32 4.51
C SER A 79 -14.63 -3.12 5.31
N TYR A 80 -15.48 -4.14 5.40
CA TYR A 80 -16.66 -4.14 6.28
C TYR A 80 -16.33 -4.52 7.73
N THR A 81 -15.07 -4.78 8.03
CA THR A 81 -14.54 -5.00 9.37
C THR A 81 -13.32 -4.14 9.61
N ASP A 82 -12.98 -3.94 10.87
CA ASP A 82 -11.85 -3.10 11.27
C ASP A 82 -10.66 -3.96 11.69
N PHE A 83 -9.46 -3.53 11.30
CA PHE A 83 -8.22 -4.19 11.66
C PHE A 83 -7.33 -3.26 12.48
N GLU A 84 -6.77 -3.81 13.54
CA GLU A 84 -5.81 -3.14 14.40
C GLU A 84 -4.42 -3.75 14.23
N PHE A 85 -3.45 -2.90 13.92
CA PHE A 85 -2.06 -3.28 13.78
C PHE A 85 -1.32 -3.10 15.11
N GLY A 86 -0.70 -4.16 15.60
CA GLY A 86 0.20 -4.08 16.74
C GLY A 86 1.59 -3.56 16.37
N GLU A 87 2.47 -3.49 17.35
CA GLU A 87 3.84 -3.04 17.16
C GLU A 87 4.60 -4.01 16.24
N ALA A 88 5.20 -3.46 15.20
CA ALA A 88 6.00 -4.24 14.26
C ALA A 88 7.38 -4.55 14.84
N LEU A 89 7.79 -5.81 14.73
CA LEU A 89 9.07 -6.29 15.18
C LEU A 89 9.97 -6.61 13.99
N LEU A 90 11.16 -6.03 13.98
CA LEU A 90 12.21 -6.33 13.00
C LEU A 90 13.12 -7.45 13.55
N SER A 91 13.53 -8.38 12.69
CA SER A 91 14.52 -9.39 13.03
C SER A 91 15.89 -8.79 13.38
N SER A 92 16.21 -7.64 12.78
CA SER A 92 17.41 -6.86 13.09
C SER A 92 17.19 -5.39 12.75
N SER A 93 17.74 -4.50 13.57
CA SER A 93 17.77 -3.05 13.30
C SER A 93 18.99 -2.61 12.47
N SER A 94 19.95 -3.51 12.25
CA SER A 94 21.15 -3.27 11.46
C SER A 94 21.50 -4.53 10.66
N ILE A 95 21.70 -4.37 9.36
CA ILE A 95 22.03 -5.45 8.44
C ILE A 95 23.19 -5.03 7.52
N LYS A 96 23.93 -6.01 7.03
CA LYS A 96 24.92 -5.82 5.98
C LYS A 96 24.26 -5.91 4.61
N ALA A 97 24.90 -5.33 3.59
CA ALA A 97 24.48 -5.53 2.21
C ALA A 97 24.45 -7.03 1.87
N GLY A 98 23.35 -7.48 1.26
CA GLY A 98 23.12 -8.89 0.96
C GLY A 98 22.38 -9.67 2.04
N GLU A 99 22.09 -9.08 3.19
CA GLU A 99 21.25 -9.70 4.21
C GLU A 99 19.79 -9.29 4.08
N LYS A 100 18.88 -10.17 4.50
CA LYS A 100 17.44 -9.95 4.53
C LYS A 100 16.95 -9.55 5.92
N VAL A 101 15.79 -8.89 5.97
CA VAL A 101 15.10 -8.53 7.21
C VAL A 101 13.72 -9.14 7.21
N GLU A 102 13.36 -9.83 8.29
CA GLU A 102 11.99 -10.26 8.55
C GLU A 102 11.28 -9.22 9.41
N ILE A 103 10.06 -8.87 9.01
CA ILE A 103 9.17 -8.00 9.75
C ILE A 103 7.99 -8.84 10.23
N THR A 104 7.74 -8.87 11.52
CA THR A 104 6.58 -9.54 12.12
C THR A 104 5.61 -8.47 12.64
N ILE A 105 4.35 -8.54 12.19
CA ILE A 105 3.32 -7.56 12.48
C ILE A 105 2.13 -8.29 13.10
N PRO A 106 1.80 -8.04 14.37
CA PRO A 106 0.53 -8.50 14.93
C PRO A 106 -0.64 -7.78 14.24
N LEU A 107 -1.65 -8.51 13.82
CA LEU A 107 -2.84 -7.98 13.16
C LEU A 107 -4.07 -8.60 13.78
N THR A 108 -4.99 -7.78 14.26
CA THR A 108 -6.22 -8.18 14.93
C THR A 108 -7.42 -7.69 14.16
N ASN A 109 -8.36 -8.57 13.87
CA ASN A 109 -9.68 -8.17 13.40
C ASN A 109 -10.52 -7.80 14.62
N VAL A 110 -10.73 -6.51 14.84
CA VAL A 110 -11.51 -5.99 15.99
C VAL A 110 -12.99 -5.80 15.68
N GLY A 111 -13.39 -6.03 14.42
CA GLY A 111 -14.78 -5.95 14.01
C GLY A 111 -15.56 -7.26 14.24
N LYS A 112 -16.77 -7.30 13.68
CA LYS A 112 -17.73 -8.39 13.89
C LYS A 112 -17.86 -9.35 12.70
N MET A 113 -17.18 -9.08 11.60
CA MET A 113 -17.24 -9.86 10.37
C MET A 113 -15.86 -10.43 10.05
N ASP A 114 -15.81 -11.66 9.55
CA ASP A 114 -14.58 -12.22 9.01
C ASP A 114 -14.09 -11.38 7.84
N GLY A 115 -12.79 -11.20 7.71
CA GLY A 115 -12.26 -10.37 6.64
C GLY A 115 -10.79 -10.65 6.37
N ALA A 116 -10.29 -10.03 5.32
CA ALA A 116 -8.88 -10.07 5.00
C ALA A 116 -8.31 -8.64 4.92
N GLU A 117 -7.08 -8.49 5.37
CA GLU A 117 -6.32 -7.25 5.21
C GLU A 117 -5.07 -7.49 4.37
N VAL A 118 -4.72 -6.52 3.53
CA VAL A 118 -3.48 -6.52 2.77
C VAL A 118 -2.45 -5.69 3.50
N VAL A 119 -1.62 -6.37 4.29
CA VAL A 119 -0.50 -5.74 5.00
C VAL A 119 0.57 -5.36 3.99
N GLN A 120 0.93 -4.09 3.93
CA GLN A 120 1.87 -3.53 2.97
C GLN A 120 3.07 -2.93 3.70
N VAL A 121 4.28 -3.31 3.29
CA VAL A 121 5.52 -2.76 3.84
C VAL A 121 6.21 -1.92 2.78
N TYR A 122 6.40 -0.66 3.12
CA TYR A 122 7.11 0.30 2.29
C TYR A 122 8.48 0.61 2.90
N VAL A 123 9.45 0.79 2.03
CA VAL A 123 10.81 1.22 2.42
C VAL A 123 11.05 2.63 1.91
N LYS A 124 11.59 3.48 2.78
CA LYS A 124 12.04 4.84 2.50
C LYS A 124 13.51 4.96 2.88
N SER A 125 14.36 5.46 1.98
CA SER A 125 15.71 5.89 2.33
C SER A 125 15.65 7.24 3.05
N LEU A 126 16.38 7.37 4.15
CA LEU A 126 16.53 8.63 4.88
C LEU A 126 17.83 9.37 4.53
N THR A 127 18.70 8.71 3.75
CA THR A 127 20.05 9.23 3.42
C THR A 127 20.23 9.57 1.95
N ASN A 128 19.44 8.97 1.06
CA ASN A 128 19.51 9.27 -0.36
C ASN A 128 18.39 10.25 -0.75
N PRO A 129 18.70 11.51 -1.11
CA PRO A 129 17.71 12.52 -1.48
C PRO A 129 16.98 12.19 -2.79
N ASP A 130 17.59 11.43 -3.69
CA ASP A 130 17.04 11.06 -4.99
C ASP A 130 16.16 9.79 -4.92
N ALA A 131 16.11 9.17 -3.73
CA ALA A 131 15.27 8.00 -3.53
C ALA A 131 13.77 8.39 -3.53
N PRO A 132 12.90 7.45 -3.93
CA PRO A 132 11.46 7.64 -3.83
C PRO A 132 11.01 8.01 -2.40
N ILE A 133 9.93 8.78 -2.30
CA ILE A 133 9.29 9.12 -1.01
C ILE A 133 9.03 7.86 -0.19
N LYS A 134 8.56 6.80 -0.84
CA LYS A 134 8.41 5.44 -0.32
C LYS A 134 8.29 4.45 -1.48
N SER A 135 8.66 3.20 -1.27
CA SER A 135 8.49 2.13 -2.27
C SER A 135 7.90 0.89 -1.60
N LEU A 136 6.83 0.34 -2.15
CA LEU A 136 6.29 -0.95 -1.71
C LEU A 136 7.32 -2.04 -1.98
N LYS A 137 7.71 -2.78 -0.95
CA LYS A 137 8.75 -3.81 -1.02
C LYS A 137 8.29 -5.18 -0.55
N GLY A 138 7.14 -5.24 0.12
CA GLY A 138 6.52 -6.49 0.51
C GLY A 138 5.05 -6.31 0.83
N TYR A 139 4.26 -7.34 0.60
CA TYR A 139 2.85 -7.37 1.00
C TYR A 139 2.39 -8.81 1.23
N VAL A 140 1.40 -8.95 2.09
CA VAL A 140 0.70 -10.22 2.36
C VAL A 140 -0.77 -9.93 2.55
N ARG A 141 -1.64 -10.70 1.89
CA ARG A 141 -3.07 -10.73 2.18
C ARG A 141 -3.33 -11.79 3.24
N GLN A 142 -3.81 -11.37 4.42
CA GLN A 142 -4.07 -12.23 5.56
C GLN A 142 -5.57 -12.24 5.88
N GLU A 143 -6.17 -13.42 5.88
CA GLU A 143 -7.54 -13.63 6.36
C GLU A 143 -7.54 -13.79 7.87
N ILE A 144 -8.44 -13.07 8.56
CA ILE A 144 -8.56 -13.11 10.02
C ILE A 144 -10.04 -13.14 10.38
N LYS A 145 -10.41 -14.12 11.17
CA LYS A 145 -11.79 -14.24 11.70
C LYS A 145 -12.08 -13.12 12.67
N ALA A 146 -13.36 -12.74 12.77
CA ALA A 146 -13.82 -11.74 13.70
C ALA A 146 -13.33 -12.00 15.14
N GLY A 147 -12.77 -10.99 15.77
CA GLY A 147 -12.21 -11.06 17.13
C GLY A 147 -10.94 -11.89 17.28
N LYS A 148 -10.26 -12.27 16.18
CA LYS A 148 -9.01 -13.04 16.22
C LYS A 148 -7.82 -12.19 15.82
N SER A 149 -6.64 -12.64 16.28
CA SER A 149 -5.34 -12.02 15.97
C SER A 149 -4.42 -13.02 15.30
N GLU A 150 -3.65 -12.55 14.33
CA GLU A 150 -2.63 -13.31 13.60
C GLU A 150 -1.31 -12.54 13.59
N LYS A 151 -0.20 -13.26 13.40
CA LYS A 151 1.11 -12.65 13.21
C LYS A 151 1.49 -12.74 11.73
N VAL A 152 1.46 -11.63 11.04
CA VAL A 152 1.88 -11.53 9.65
C VAL A 152 3.39 -11.37 9.58
N ARG A 153 4.06 -12.17 8.73
CA ARG A 153 5.49 -12.09 8.50
C ARG A 153 5.76 -11.70 7.06
N ILE A 154 6.64 -10.72 6.88
CA ILE A 154 7.06 -10.24 5.56
C ILE A 154 8.58 -10.19 5.56
N THR A 155 9.21 -10.87 4.61
CA THR A 155 10.65 -10.83 4.41
C THR A 155 10.98 -9.77 3.37
N LEU A 156 11.85 -8.85 3.71
CA LEU A 156 12.48 -7.92 2.78
C LEU A 156 13.81 -8.51 2.34
N GLU A 157 13.87 -8.88 1.08
CA GLU A 157 15.09 -9.37 0.44
C GLU A 157 16.08 -8.22 0.23
N PRO A 158 17.38 -8.49 0.02
CA PRO A 158 18.39 -7.44 -0.13
C PRO A 158 18.07 -6.41 -1.21
N GLU A 159 17.44 -6.83 -2.30
CA GLU A 159 17.03 -5.98 -3.42
C GLU A 159 15.95 -4.97 -3.03
N SER A 160 15.28 -5.18 -1.92
CA SER A 160 14.29 -4.24 -1.38
C SER A 160 14.90 -2.88 -1.03
N PHE A 161 16.19 -2.85 -0.75
CA PHE A 161 16.94 -1.65 -0.37
C PHE A 161 17.69 -1.02 -1.56
N ALA A 162 17.57 -1.60 -2.75
CA ALA A 162 18.23 -1.10 -3.95
C ALA A 162 17.43 0.01 -4.61
N TYR A 163 18.16 1.01 -5.12
CA TYR A 163 17.66 2.10 -5.95
C TYR A 163 18.51 2.20 -7.22
N TYR A 164 17.93 2.76 -8.28
CA TYR A 164 18.66 3.03 -9.52
C TYR A 164 19.78 4.04 -9.24
N ASN A 165 20.95 3.76 -9.78
CA ASN A 165 22.11 4.64 -9.74
C ASN A 165 22.65 4.82 -11.15
N ALA A 166 22.70 6.08 -11.61
CA ALA A 166 23.09 6.42 -12.97
C ALA A 166 24.60 6.15 -13.25
N ASP A 167 25.46 6.22 -12.22
CA ASP A 167 26.89 6.01 -12.40
C ASP A 167 27.24 4.56 -12.76
N VAL A 168 26.40 3.61 -12.32
CA VAL A 168 26.58 2.17 -12.62
C VAL A 168 25.51 1.65 -13.58
N ASP A 169 24.61 2.51 -14.04
CA ASP A 169 23.45 2.18 -14.88
C ASP A 169 22.69 0.95 -14.38
N GLY A 170 22.34 0.95 -13.10
CA GLY A 170 21.72 -0.20 -12.49
C GLY A 170 21.22 0.00 -11.06
N LEU A 171 20.65 -1.06 -10.51
CA LEU A 171 20.18 -1.07 -9.12
C LEU A 171 21.33 -1.31 -8.16
N LYS A 172 21.44 -0.47 -7.15
CA LYS A 172 22.49 -0.55 -6.12
C LYS A 172 21.89 -0.33 -4.73
N VAL A 173 22.35 -1.11 -3.76
CA VAL A 173 22.08 -0.88 -2.34
C VAL A 173 23.08 0.14 -1.82
N PHE A 174 22.58 1.22 -1.24
CA PHE A 174 23.40 2.26 -0.63
C PHE A 174 23.46 2.06 0.89
N PRO A 175 24.62 2.25 1.52
CA PRO A 175 24.68 2.30 2.96
C PRO A 175 23.92 3.52 3.48
N GLY A 176 23.19 3.34 4.58
CA GLY A 176 22.42 4.44 5.14
C GLY A 176 21.30 4.01 6.07
N LYS A 177 20.48 4.97 6.44
CA LYS A 177 19.30 4.73 7.28
C LYS A 177 18.07 4.54 6.39
N TYR A 178 17.33 3.49 6.69
CA TYR A 178 16.08 3.16 6.04
C TYR A 178 14.94 3.14 7.06
N LEU A 179 13.78 3.61 6.65
CA LEU A 179 12.56 3.55 7.44
C LEU A 179 11.61 2.56 6.76
N SER A 180 11.15 1.57 7.50
CA SER A 180 10.03 0.74 7.09
C SER A 180 8.72 1.40 7.54
N LEU A 181 7.81 1.57 6.60
CA LEU A 181 6.46 2.08 6.86
C LEU A 181 5.48 0.95 6.58
N ILE A 182 4.65 0.64 7.58
CA ILE A 182 3.55 -0.30 7.40
C ILE A 182 2.33 0.54 7.06
N HIS A 183 1.63 0.19 5.99
CA HIS A 183 0.41 0.89 5.65
C HIS A 183 -0.67 0.50 6.66
N ILE A 184 -0.97 1.45 7.53
CA ILE A 184 -2.21 1.48 8.28
C ILE A 184 -3.16 2.28 7.39
N SER A 185 -4.29 1.71 6.99
CA SER A 185 -5.36 2.49 6.38
C SER A 185 -5.63 3.67 7.29
N GLU A 186 -5.35 4.89 6.84
CA GLU A 186 -5.70 6.07 7.63
C GLU A 186 -7.18 5.98 7.96
N PRO A 187 -7.56 6.21 9.23
CA PRO A 187 -8.97 6.24 9.58
C PRO A 187 -9.64 7.26 8.66
N THR A 188 -10.72 6.84 8.04
CA THR A 188 -11.59 7.71 7.24
C THR A 188 -11.79 9.02 7.98
N ARG A 189 -11.41 10.13 7.35
CA ARG A 189 -11.79 11.44 7.86
C ARG A 189 -13.31 11.41 8.00
N PRO A 190 -13.87 11.75 9.18
CA PRO A 190 -15.31 11.92 9.27
C PRO A 190 -15.69 13.04 8.30
N TYR A 191 -16.66 12.80 7.47
CA TYR A 191 -17.30 13.76 6.59
C TYR A 191 -17.95 14.87 7.43
#